data_5a462233d7ca8b0d11665a8a9c6aa9a1
#
_entry.id   5a462233d7ca8b0d11665a8a9c6aa9a1
#
_cell.length_a   1.000
_cell.length_b   1.000
_cell.length_c   1.000
_cell.angle_alpha   90.00
_cell.angle_beta   90.00
_cell.angle_gamma   90.00
#
_symmetry.space_group_name_H-M   'P 1'
#
loop_
_entity.id
_entity.type
_entity.pdbx_description
1 polymer ?
#
loop_
_entity_poly.entity_id
_entity_poly.type
_entity_poly.pdbx_seq_one_letter_code
_entity_poly.pdbx_strand_id
1 'polypeptide(L)'
;SIFMLRHRCKTAEVCGVKVYLLDQGEGPFSFFSWIFMDPKRHNQKELDEIITHELLHCRQYHSLDILITELFSIAFWINPFVWLLKREVRLNLEFLADNSVLTSGLDSKEYQYHLLGLAYRKNVATISNNFNVLPLKKRIKMMNKKRTKGVAKAKYVLCIPMAVMLLVVSNVEIIAREIAATANDREVPI
;
A
#
# COMPACT_ATOMS: atom_id res chain seq x y z
N SER A 1 1.05 15.22 -15.50
CA SER A 1 1.98 15.10 -14.37
C SER A 1 1.32 15.67 -13.10
N ILE A 2 1.41 14.96 -11.96
CA ILE A 2 0.81 15.36 -10.66
C ILE A 2 1.33 16.75 -10.21
N PHE A 3 2.59 17.09 -10.50
CA PHE A 3 3.15 18.42 -10.21
C PHE A 3 2.45 19.54 -10.98
N MET A 4 2.08 19.33 -12.25
CA MET A 4 1.28 20.30 -13.01
C MET A 4 -0.14 20.42 -12.44
N LEU A 5 -0.73 19.30 -12.02
CA LEU A 5 -2.05 19.28 -11.39
C LEU A 5 -2.06 20.14 -10.12
N ARG A 6 -1.05 19.99 -9.27
CA ARG A 6 -0.90 20.81 -8.06
C ARG A 6 -0.85 22.31 -8.34
N HIS A 7 -0.14 22.75 -9.40
CA HIS A 7 -0.05 24.16 -9.76
C HIS A 7 -1.35 24.72 -10.33
N ARG A 8 -2.19 23.87 -10.93
CA ARG A 8 -3.46 24.27 -11.54
C ARG A 8 -4.64 24.25 -10.55
N CYS A 9 -4.58 23.41 -9.53
CA CYS A 9 -5.65 23.26 -8.53
C CYS A 9 -5.66 24.41 -7.54
N LYS A 10 -6.86 24.94 -7.27
CA LYS A 10 -7.09 25.83 -6.13
C LYS A 10 -6.99 25.01 -4.85
N THR A 11 -6.65 25.67 -3.74
CA THR A 11 -6.59 25.02 -2.43
C THR A 11 -7.77 25.46 -1.58
N ALA A 12 -8.28 24.54 -0.77
CA ALA A 12 -9.28 24.78 0.26
C ALA A 12 -8.86 24.09 1.56
N GLU A 13 -9.47 24.47 2.65
CA GLU A 13 -9.32 23.79 3.92
C GLU A 13 -10.58 22.97 4.21
N VAL A 14 -10.41 21.66 4.45
CA VAL A 14 -11.50 20.73 4.75
C VAL A 14 -11.11 19.97 6.00
N CYS A 15 -11.96 19.99 7.03
CA CYS A 15 -11.71 19.33 8.32
C CYS A 15 -10.33 19.69 8.93
N GLY A 16 -9.88 20.96 8.78
CA GLY A 16 -8.57 21.43 9.25
C GLY A 16 -7.37 20.95 8.43
N VAL A 17 -7.61 20.34 7.28
CA VAL A 17 -6.56 19.83 6.38
C VAL A 17 -6.58 20.59 5.06
N LYS A 18 -5.42 21.00 4.57
CA LYS A 18 -5.27 21.63 3.27
C LYS A 18 -5.45 20.60 2.15
N VAL A 19 -6.42 20.83 1.29
CA VAL A 19 -6.71 19.97 0.14
C VAL A 19 -6.60 20.77 -1.17
N TYR A 20 -6.30 20.07 -2.26
CA TYR A 20 -6.27 20.60 -3.62
C TYR A 20 -7.58 20.22 -4.32
N LEU A 21 -8.29 21.23 -4.83
CA LEU A 21 -9.60 21.04 -5.44
C LEU A 21 -9.45 20.42 -6.83
N LEU A 22 -10.08 19.25 -7.02
CA LEU A 22 -10.18 18.62 -8.32
C LEU A 22 -11.37 19.15 -9.10
N ASP A 23 -11.16 19.40 -10.39
CA ASP A 23 -12.24 19.66 -11.35
C ASP A 23 -12.71 18.30 -11.89
N GLN A 24 -14.01 18.04 -11.73
CA GLN A 24 -14.85 16.97 -12.29
C GLN A 24 -14.25 15.58 -12.60
N GLY A 25 -14.79 14.56 -11.96
CA GLY A 25 -14.76 13.16 -12.40
C GLY A 25 -13.78 12.23 -11.71
N GLU A 26 -12.71 12.73 -11.13
CA GLU A 26 -11.75 11.90 -10.39
C GLU A 26 -12.17 11.75 -8.92
N GLY A 27 -12.00 10.55 -8.37
CA GLY A 27 -12.21 10.30 -6.94
C GLY A 27 -11.09 10.92 -6.11
N PRO A 28 -11.28 11.00 -4.77
CA PRO A 28 -10.23 11.47 -3.87
C PRO A 28 -8.98 10.61 -3.98
N PHE A 29 -7.81 11.23 -3.86
CA PHE A 29 -6.53 10.54 -3.79
C PHE A 29 -5.48 11.41 -3.10
N SER A 30 -4.44 10.78 -2.58
CA SER A 30 -3.28 11.45 -2.00
C SER A 30 -1.98 11.10 -2.72
N PHE A 31 -1.03 12.04 -2.71
CA PHE A 31 0.32 11.84 -3.23
C PHE A 31 1.32 12.56 -2.32
N PHE A 32 2.21 11.81 -1.67
CA PHE A 32 3.06 12.28 -0.58
C PHE A 32 2.25 13.00 0.50
N SER A 33 2.36 14.32 0.60
CA SER A 33 1.65 15.17 1.57
C SER A 33 0.47 15.94 0.97
N TRP A 34 0.11 15.67 -0.28
CA TRP A 34 -0.95 16.41 -0.99
C TRP A 34 -2.18 15.54 -1.12
N ILE A 35 -3.32 16.07 -0.68
CA ILE A 35 -4.61 15.43 -0.81
C ILE A 35 -5.41 16.18 -1.88
N PHE A 36 -5.93 15.45 -2.85
CA PHE A 36 -6.71 15.96 -3.97
C PHE A 36 -8.13 15.43 -3.85
N MET A 37 -9.13 16.31 -3.89
CA MET A 37 -10.54 15.91 -3.83
C MET A 37 -11.48 17.03 -4.29
N ASP A 38 -12.74 16.68 -4.56
CA ASP A 38 -13.84 17.62 -4.76
C ASP A 38 -14.79 17.58 -3.55
N PRO A 39 -14.69 18.54 -2.60
CA PRO A 39 -15.51 18.54 -1.39
C PRO A 39 -17.01 18.70 -1.66
N LYS A 40 -17.39 19.32 -2.78
CA LYS A 40 -18.81 19.60 -3.12
C LYS A 40 -19.62 18.32 -3.39
N ARG A 41 -18.95 17.21 -3.63
CA ARG A 41 -19.58 15.92 -3.98
C ARG A 41 -19.87 15.03 -2.78
N HIS A 42 -19.47 15.46 -1.58
CA HIS A 42 -19.51 14.67 -0.37
C HIS A 42 -20.22 15.41 0.75
N ASN A 43 -20.92 14.69 1.58
CA ASN A 43 -21.48 15.26 2.82
C ASN A 43 -20.37 15.36 3.90
N GLN A 44 -20.65 16.03 5.02
CA GLN A 44 -19.66 16.29 6.06
C GLN A 44 -19.07 14.99 6.64
N LYS A 45 -19.88 13.95 6.86
CA LYS A 45 -19.42 12.66 7.36
C LYS A 45 -18.50 11.95 6.36
N GLU A 46 -18.92 11.94 5.09
CA GLU A 46 -18.08 11.39 4.00
C GLU A 46 -16.74 12.12 3.90
N LEU A 47 -16.72 13.45 4.09
CA LEU A 47 -15.49 14.24 4.11
C LEU A 47 -14.56 13.82 5.24
N ASP A 48 -15.08 13.62 6.46
CA ASP A 48 -14.28 13.18 7.60
C ASP A 48 -13.67 11.79 7.37
N GLU A 49 -14.43 10.86 6.77
CA GLU A 49 -13.96 9.53 6.41
C GLU A 49 -12.87 9.58 5.35
N ILE A 50 -13.09 10.33 4.26
CA ILE A 50 -12.13 10.48 3.16
C ILE A 50 -10.85 11.14 3.67
N ILE A 51 -10.95 12.23 4.41
CA ILE A 51 -9.76 12.94 4.93
C ILE A 51 -8.97 12.03 5.87
N THR A 52 -9.64 11.29 6.75
CA THR A 52 -8.98 10.34 7.66
C THR A 52 -8.23 9.26 6.90
N HIS A 53 -8.82 8.73 5.82
CA HIS A 53 -8.22 7.72 4.95
C HIS A 53 -6.99 8.27 4.21
N GLU A 54 -7.15 9.38 3.50
CA GLU A 54 -6.07 9.99 2.70
C GLU A 54 -4.92 10.52 3.58
N LEU A 55 -5.26 11.06 4.76
CA LEU A 55 -4.26 11.55 5.69
C LEU A 55 -3.34 10.44 6.20
N LEU A 56 -3.85 9.20 6.34
CA LEU A 56 -2.98 8.06 6.69
C LEU A 56 -1.97 7.78 5.56
N HIS A 57 -2.41 7.78 4.31
CA HIS A 57 -1.51 7.62 3.17
C HIS A 57 -0.39 8.66 3.16
N CYS A 58 -0.73 9.91 3.48
CA CYS A 58 0.26 10.98 3.62
C CYS A 58 1.21 10.75 4.80
N ARG A 59 0.69 10.43 5.99
CA ARG A 59 1.48 10.28 7.23
C ARG A 59 2.44 9.10 7.18
N GLN A 60 2.06 8.01 6.55
CA GLN A 60 2.88 6.80 6.44
C GLN A 60 3.69 6.74 5.14
N TYR A 61 3.69 7.80 4.34
CA TYR A 61 4.44 7.89 3.09
C TYR A 61 4.16 6.74 2.12
N HIS A 62 2.89 6.26 2.04
CA HIS A 62 2.49 5.17 1.16
C HIS A 62 2.85 5.39 -0.31
N SER A 63 2.98 6.65 -0.73
CA SER A 63 3.48 6.99 -2.07
C SER A 63 4.89 6.47 -2.32
N LEU A 64 5.75 6.41 -1.27
CA LEU A 64 7.10 5.87 -1.39
C LEU A 64 7.07 4.34 -1.58
N ASP A 65 6.21 3.64 -0.82
CA ASP A 65 6.04 2.18 -0.99
C ASP A 65 5.59 1.84 -2.41
N ILE A 66 4.66 2.63 -2.95
CA ILE A 66 4.21 2.48 -4.34
C ILE A 66 5.36 2.72 -5.32
N LEU A 67 6.15 3.79 -5.15
CA LEU A 67 7.29 4.08 -6.03
C LEU A 67 8.35 2.97 -5.99
N ILE A 68 8.68 2.48 -4.80
CA ILE A 68 9.64 1.38 -4.64
C ILE A 68 9.14 0.13 -5.37
N THR A 69 7.87 -0.25 -5.18
CA THR A 69 7.30 -1.42 -5.86
C THR A 69 7.19 -1.24 -7.37
N GLU A 70 6.99 -0.02 -7.87
CA GLU A 70 7.07 0.29 -9.30
C GLU A 70 8.49 0.09 -9.83
N LEU A 71 9.51 0.62 -9.16
CA LEU A 71 10.92 0.43 -9.55
C LEU A 71 11.29 -1.06 -9.57
N PHE A 72 10.88 -1.83 -8.55
CA PHE A 72 11.07 -3.28 -8.53
C PHE A 72 10.37 -3.96 -9.71
N SER A 73 9.15 -3.54 -10.06
CA SER A 73 8.41 -4.14 -11.18
C SER A 73 9.03 -3.79 -12.54
N ILE A 74 9.73 -2.68 -12.66
CA ILE A 74 10.49 -2.32 -13.87
C ILE A 74 11.79 -3.13 -13.94
N ALA A 75 12.54 -3.20 -12.83
CA ALA A 75 13.81 -3.92 -12.80
C ALA A 75 13.65 -5.45 -13.02
N PHE A 76 12.58 -6.02 -12.50
CA PHE A 76 12.31 -7.47 -12.55
C PHE A 76 11.03 -7.78 -13.33
N TRP A 77 10.79 -7.09 -14.43
CA TRP A 77 9.54 -7.13 -15.20
C TRP A 77 9.17 -8.53 -15.73
N ILE A 78 10.15 -9.39 -15.95
CA ILE A 78 9.95 -10.78 -16.40
C ILE A 78 9.43 -11.68 -15.28
N ASN A 79 9.68 -11.32 -14.01
CA ASN A 79 9.32 -12.14 -12.86
C ASN A 79 7.84 -11.91 -12.46
N PRO A 80 6.94 -12.91 -12.64
CA PRO A 80 5.52 -12.75 -12.30
C PRO A 80 5.26 -12.51 -10.80
N PHE A 81 6.14 -12.96 -9.92
CA PHE A 81 5.98 -12.75 -8.48
C PHE A 81 6.09 -11.28 -8.08
N VAL A 82 6.86 -10.47 -8.82
CA VAL A 82 6.97 -9.03 -8.56
C VAL A 82 5.65 -8.31 -8.85
N TRP A 83 4.93 -8.73 -9.88
CA TRP A 83 3.60 -8.20 -10.18
C TRP A 83 2.56 -8.56 -9.11
N LEU A 84 2.63 -9.79 -8.59
CA LEU A 84 1.81 -10.22 -7.46
C LEU A 84 2.14 -9.42 -6.21
N LEU A 85 3.44 -9.24 -5.89
CA LEU A 85 3.91 -8.43 -4.76
C LEU A 85 3.37 -7.00 -4.86
N LYS A 86 3.54 -6.33 -6.00
CA LYS A 86 3.04 -4.98 -6.25
C LYS A 86 1.54 -4.86 -5.98
N ARG A 87 0.76 -5.84 -6.43
CA ARG A 87 -0.69 -5.87 -6.20
C ARG A 87 -1.03 -6.04 -4.72
N GLU A 88 -0.37 -6.96 -4.02
CA GLU A 88 -0.64 -7.21 -2.60
C GLU A 88 -0.14 -6.07 -1.71
N VAL A 89 0.98 -5.40 -2.05
CA VAL A 89 1.43 -4.18 -1.36
C VAL A 89 0.36 -3.10 -1.46
N ARG A 90 -0.10 -2.75 -2.66
CA ARG A 90 -1.17 -1.75 -2.84
C ARG A 90 -2.41 -2.07 -2.01
N LEU A 91 -2.84 -3.33 -2.03
CA LEU A 91 -4.01 -3.76 -1.26
C LEU A 91 -3.78 -3.66 0.26
N ASN A 92 -2.57 -3.95 0.73
CA ASN A 92 -2.22 -3.84 2.15
C ASN A 92 -2.21 -2.38 2.62
N LEU A 93 -1.74 -1.44 1.79
CA LEU A 93 -1.79 -0.01 2.07
C LEU A 93 -3.25 0.47 2.25
N GLU A 94 -4.17 -0.02 1.39
CA GLU A 94 -5.60 0.24 1.55
C GLU A 94 -6.16 -0.32 2.88
N PHE A 95 -5.75 -1.54 3.29
CA PHE A 95 -6.17 -2.11 4.57
C PHE A 95 -5.70 -1.27 5.77
N LEU A 96 -4.50 -0.70 5.70
CA LEU A 96 -3.99 0.19 6.75
C LEU A 96 -4.80 1.49 6.82
N ALA A 97 -5.10 2.09 5.67
CA ALA A 97 -5.90 3.30 5.58
C ALA A 97 -7.34 3.05 6.08
N ASP A 98 -7.98 1.96 5.66
CA ASP A 98 -9.30 1.57 6.15
C ASP A 98 -9.31 1.36 7.68
N ASN A 99 -8.29 0.69 8.20
CA ASN A 99 -8.19 0.48 9.65
C ASN A 99 -8.06 1.79 10.43
N SER A 100 -7.48 2.84 9.86
CA SER A 100 -7.42 4.16 10.51
C SER A 100 -8.80 4.79 10.66
N VAL A 101 -9.64 4.68 9.63
CA VAL A 101 -11.02 5.13 9.68
C VAL A 101 -11.82 4.35 10.73
N LEU A 102 -11.67 3.03 10.77
CA LEU A 102 -12.36 2.17 11.76
C LEU A 102 -11.93 2.46 13.20
N THR A 103 -10.69 2.91 13.41
CA THR A 103 -10.15 3.22 14.74
C THR A 103 -10.36 4.66 15.17
N SER A 104 -10.78 5.55 14.27
CA SER A 104 -11.11 6.95 14.59
C SER A 104 -12.49 7.13 15.24
N GLY A 105 -13.27 6.05 15.39
CA GLY A 105 -14.60 6.08 16.01
C GLY A 105 -15.75 6.35 15.03
N LEU A 106 -15.47 6.38 13.72
CA LEU A 106 -16.49 6.51 12.67
C LEU A 106 -17.25 5.19 12.49
N ASP A 107 -18.53 5.27 12.03
CA ASP A 107 -19.36 4.08 11.84
C ASP A 107 -18.83 3.19 10.71
N SER A 108 -18.44 1.97 11.08
CA SER A 108 -17.87 1.00 10.16
C SER A 108 -18.81 0.61 9.01
N LYS A 109 -20.13 0.51 9.27
CA LYS A 109 -21.09 0.14 8.23
C LYS A 109 -21.33 1.31 7.27
N GLU A 110 -21.50 2.52 7.81
CA GLU A 110 -21.66 3.74 7.01
C GLU A 110 -20.46 3.93 6.07
N TYR A 111 -19.24 3.79 6.60
CA TYR A 111 -18.01 3.83 5.81
C TYR A 111 -17.97 2.78 4.68
N GLN A 112 -18.36 1.53 4.95
CA GLN A 112 -18.41 0.47 3.94
C GLN A 112 -19.44 0.79 2.84
N TYR A 113 -20.60 1.33 3.19
CA TYR A 113 -21.59 1.79 2.21
C TYR A 113 -21.09 2.96 1.38
N HIS A 114 -20.37 3.90 2.00
CA HIS A 114 -19.77 5.02 1.29
C HIS A 114 -18.71 4.55 0.28
N LEU A 115 -17.82 3.64 0.66
CA LEU A 115 -16.85 3.02 -0.25
C LEU A 115 -17.52 2.31 -1.43
N LEU A 116 -18.62 1.59 -1.19
CA LEU A 116 -19.42 0.98 -2.27
C LEU A 116 -20.01 2.03 -3.19
N GLY A 117 -20.55 3.14 -2.64
CA GLY A 117 -21.09 4.26 -3.39
C GLY A 117 -20.04 4.93 -4.28
N LEU A 118 -18.84 5.17 -3.76
CA LEU A 118 -17.71 5.73 -4.53
C LEU A 118 -17.31 4.82 -5.69
N ALA A 119 -17.22 3.51 -5.44
CA ALA A 119 -16.89 2.52 -6.46
C ALA A 119 -17.98 2.43 -7.53
N TYR A 120 -19.25 2.51 -7.15
CA TYR A 120 -20.38 2.51 -8.08
C TYR A 120 -20.37 3.75 -8.98
N ARG A 121 -20.20 4.95 -8.41
CA ARG A 121 -20.08 6.21 -9.17
C ARG A 121 -18.94 6.17 -10.19
N LYS A 122 -17.79 5.59 -9.80
CA LYS A 122 -16.63 5.42 -10.67
C LYS A 122 -16.89 4.41 -11.80
N ASN A 123 -17.62 3.33 -11.53
CA ASN A 123 -17.91 2.27 -12.50
C ASN A 123 -18.99 2.67 -13.51
N VAL A 124 -19.95 3.51 -13.14
CA VAL A 124 -20.96 4.06 -14.07
C VAL A 124 -20.30 4.93 -15.15
N ALA A 125 -19.19 5.61 -14.80
CA ALA A 125 -18.40 6.36 -15.79
C ALA A 125 -17.56 5.45 -16.71
N THR A 126 -17.38 4.16 -16.34
CA THR A 126 -16.56 3.19 -17.11
C THR A 126 -17.28 1.83 -17.13
N ILE A 127 -18.23 1.63 -18.02
CA ILE A 127 -19.06 0.40 -18.17
C ILE A 127 -18.24 -0.89 -18.39
N SER A 128 -16.92 -0.80 -18.48
CA SER A 128 -16.06 -1.90 -19.00
C SER A 128 -15.27 -2.71 -17.96
N ASN A 129 -15.33 -2.47 -16.64
CA ASN A 129 -14.35 -3.13 -15.78
C ASN A 129 -14.90 -3.75 -14.49
N ASN A 130 -15.39 -4.98 -14.58
CA ASN A 130 -15.65 -5.88 -13.43
C ASN A 130 -14.39 -6.16 -12.57
N PHE A 131 -13.18 -5.82 -13.04
CA PHE A 131 -11.91 -6.04 -12.35
C PHE A 131 -11.70 -5.15 -11.11
N ASN A 132 -12.37 -3.98 -11.03
CA ASN A 132 -12.26 -3.07 -9.89
C ASN A 132 -13.07 -3.49 -8.66
N VAL A 133 -13.95 -4.47 -8.78
CA VAL A 133 -14.79 -4.97 -7.68
C VAL A 133 -14.00 -5.87 -6.72
N LEU A 134 -13.01 -6.61 -7.21
CA LEU A 134 -12.22 -7.55 -6.40
C LEU A 134 -11.40 -6.88 -5.29
N PRO A 135 -10.67 -5.78 -5.53
CA PRO A 135 -9.97 -5.07 -4.46
C PRO A 135 -10.92 -4.54 -3.38
N LEU A 136 -12.04 -3.94 -3.77
CA LEU A 136 -13.05 -3.44 -2.84
C LEU A 136 -13.65 -4.56 -1.99
N LYS A 137 -13.99 -5.70 -2.59
CA LYS A 137 -14.49 -6.87 -1.85
C LYS A 137 -13.47 -7.37 -0.82
N LYS A 138 -12.18 -7.37 -1.16
CA LYS A 138 -11.10 -7.74 -0.23
C LYS A 138 -11.01 -6.73 0.93
N ARG A 139 -11.13 -5.41 0.66
CA ARG A 139 -11.14 -4.35 1.69
C ARG A 139 -12.29 -4.57 2.67
N ILE A 140 -13.53 -4.69 2.18
CA ILE A 140 -14.72 -4.92 3.03
C ILE A 140 -14.57 -6.22 3.85
N LYS A 141 -14.09 -7.31 3.23
CA LYS A 141 -13.83 -8.56 3.95
C LYS A 141 -12.80 -8.38 5.07
N MET A 142 -11.76 -7.57 4.83
CA MET A 142 -10.70 -7.33 5.82
C MET A 142 -11.19 -6.46 6.96
N MET A 143 -11.99 -5.43 6.70
CA MET A 143 -12.62 -4.60 7.74
C MET A 143 -13.49 -5.42 8.70
N ASN A 144 -14.20 -6.42 8.18
CA ASN A 144 -15.08 -7.30 8.99
C ASN A 144 -14.32 -8.46 9.64
N LYS A 145 -13.01 -8.60 9.41
CA LYS A 145 -12.21 -9.68 10.00
C LYS A 145 -11.76 -9.34 11.42
N LYS A 146 -11.96 -10.30 12.34
CA LYS A 146 -11.41 -10.17 13.71
C LYS A 146 -9.89 -10.03 13.69
N ARG A 147 -9.36 -9.19 14.57
CA ARG A 147 -7.90 -8.98 14.69
C ARG A 147 -7.19 -10.31 14.97
N THR A 148 -6.12 -10.56 14.24
CA THR A 148 -5.29 -11.75 14.41
C THR A 148 -4.58 -11.72 15.76
N LYS A 149 -4.70 -12.80 16.56
CA LYS A 149 -3.99 -12.93 17.84
C LYS A 149 -2.46 -12.85 17.63
N GLY A 150 -1.73 -12.32 18.61
CA GLY A 150 -0.26 -12.13 18.52
C GLY A 150 0.51 -13.39 18.16
N VAL A 151 0.10 -14.54 18.68
CA VAL A 151 0.69 -15.86 18.40
C VAL A 151 0.70 -16.19 16.90
N ALA A 152 -0.33 -15.80 16.15
CA ALA A 152 -0.37 -16.04 14.71
C ALA A 152 0.66 -15.18 13.92
N LYS A 153 1.21 -14.13 14.53
CA LYS A 153 2.30 -13.33 13.96
C LYS A 153 3.65 -14.03 14.09
N ALA A 154 3.81 -14.93 15.07
CA ALA A 154 5.05 -15.69 15.28
C ALA A 154 5.44 -16.55 14.06
N LYS A 155 4.48 -16.93 13.20
CA LYS A 155 4.77 -17.64 11.95
C LYS A 155 5.74 -16.87 11.02
N TYR A 156 5.74 -15.52 11.08
CA TYR A 156 6.65 -14.71 10.27
C TYR A 156 8.10 -14.78 10.76
N VAL A 157 8.32 -15.09 12.05
CA VAL A 157 9.65 -15.32 12.60
C VAL A 157 10.31 -16.54 11.95
N LEU A 158 9.52 -17.54 11.51
CA LEU A 158 10.01 -18.71 10.79
C LEU A 158 10.61 -18.36 9.41
N CYS A 159 10.22 -17.24 8.80
CA CYS A 159 10.78 -16.79 7.53
C CYS A 159 12.24 -16.37 7.65
N ILE A 160 12.69 -15.93 8.84
CA ILE A 160 14.06 -15.46 9.08
C ILE A 160 15.06 -16.60 8.91
N PRO A 161 14.95 -17.75 9.62
CA PRO A 161 15.88 -18.86 9.44
C PRO A 161 15.85 -19.44 8.02
N MET A 162 14.69 -19.44 7.37
CA MET A 162 14.57 -19.89 5.97
C MET A 162 15.32 -18.95 5.02
N ALA A 163 15.24 -17.64 5.21
CA ALA A 163 15.98 -16.67 4.41
C ALA A 163 17.49 -16.79 4.64
N VAL A 164 17.93 -16.97 5.90
CA VAL A 164 19.33 -17.20 6.24
C VAL A 164 19.83 -18.50 5.60
N MET A 165 19.07 -19.58 5.67
CA MET A 165 19.42 -20.85 5.03
C MET A 165 19.60 -20.69 3.52
N LEU A 166 18.70 -19.97 2.85
CA LEU A 166 18.80 -19.69 1.42
C LEU A 166 20.06 -18.89 1.08
N LEU A 167 20.40 -17.87 1.88
CA LEU A 167 21.61 -17.07 1.70
C LEU A 167 22.88 -17.93 1.87
N VAL A 168 22.91 -18.81 2.88
CA VAL A 168 24.04 -19.73 3.09
C VAL A 168 24.19 -20.69 1.91
N VAL A 169 23.10 -21.32 1.46
CA VAL A 169 23.12 -22.24 0.31
C VAL A 169 23.57 -21.55 -0.97
N SER A 170 23.12 -20.30 -1.20
CA SER A 170 23.50 -19.51 -2.39
C SER A 170 24.99 -19.13 -2.40
N ASN A 171 25.65 -19.12 -1.24
CA ASN A 171 27.05 -18.71 -1.10
C ASN A 171 27.99 -19.87 -0.73
N VAL A 172 27.53 -21.12 -0.75
CA VAL A 172 28.31 -22.30 -0.37
C VAL A 172 29.64 -22.38 -1.11
N GLU A 173 29.67 -22.09 -2.42
CA GLU A 173 30.92 -22.13 -3.21
C GLU A 173 31.95 -21.08 -2.76
N ILE A 174 31.48 -19.86 -2.42
CA ILE A 174 32.35 -18.79 -1.95
C ILE A 174 32.93 -19.15 -0.58
N ILE A 175 32.09 -19.63 0.33
CA ILE A 175 32.48 -20.06 1.68
C ILE A 175 33.45 -21.23 1.60
N ALA A 176 33.19 -22.20 0.73
CA ALA A 176 34.08 -23.36 0.55
C ALA A 176 35.47 -22.95 0.03
N ARG A 177 35.57 -22.00 -0.89
CA ARG A 177 36.83 -21.47 -1.41
C ARG A 177 37.62 -20.72 -0.34
N GLU A 178 36.97 -19.90 0.50
CA GLU A 178 37.63 -19.19 1.59
C GLU A 178 38.17 -20.16 2.68
N ILE A 179 37.39 -21.18 3.03
CA ILE A 179 37.82 -22.20 3.99
C ILE A 179 39.04 -22.98 3.43
N ALA A 180 39.00 -23.37 2.16
CA ALA A 180 40.12 -24.08 1.52
C ALA A 180 41.39 -23.21 1.43
N ALA A 181 41.26 -21.90 1.11
CA ALA A 181 42.39 -20.98 1.12
C ALA A 181 43.00 -20.82 2.51
N THR A 182 42.18 -20.66 3.54
CA THR A 182 42.63 -20.54 4.94
C THR A 182 43.29 -21.82 5.49
N ALA A 183 42.85 -22.99 5.03
CA ALA A 183 43.46 -24.27 5.40
C ALA A 183 44.86 -24.42 4.76
N ASN A 184 45.00 -24.03 3.48
CA ASN A 184 46.28 -24.10 2.75
C ASN A 184 47.36 -23.15 3.32
N ASP A 185 46.96 -21.96 3.79
CA ASP A 185 47.87 -21.01 4.45
C ASP A 185 48.39 -21.49 5.80
N ARG A 186 47.74 -22.47 6.43
CA ARG A 186 48.20 -23.07 7.71
C ARG A 186 49.14 -24.25 7.53
N GLU A 187 49.25 -24.79 6.33
CA GLU A 187 50.10 -25.95 6.02
C GLU A 187 51.47 -25.59 5.43
N VAL A 188 51.83 -24.29 5.35
CA VAL A 188 53.18 -23.90 4.94
C VAL A 188 54.12 -23.99 6.16
N PRO A 189 54.90 -25.07 6.34
CA PRO A 189 55.89 -25.11 7.38
C PRO A 189 57.09 -24.28 6.99
N ILE A 190 57.70 -23.64 7.99
CA ILE A 190 58.97 -22.91 7.93
C ILE A 190 60.10 -23.86 7.59
#